data_406c59eec537793e01b8a13f641c8a84
#
_entry.id   406c59eec537793e01b8a13f641c8a84
#
_cell.length_a   1.000
_cell.length_b   1.000
_cell.length_c   1.000
_cell.angle_alpha   90.00
_cell.angle_beta   90.00
_cell.angle_gamma   90.00
#
_symmetry.space_group_name_H-M   'P 1'
#
loop_
_entity.id
_entity.type
_entity.pdbx_description
1 polymer ?
#
loop_
_entity_poly.entity_id
_entity_poly.type
_entity_poly.pdbx_seq_one_letter_code
_entity_poly.pdbx_strand_id
1 'polypeptide(L)'
;MRIVTWNVNSLKARIERVEAWITAVAPDVLCLQETKMTDEAFPHDRFIALGYQSAHHGEGRWNGVAVISRVGLDDVRPGFADGRDDPDPDARILWATCAGVRVASCYVPNGREVDHDHYRYKLDWLGRLHDDLAANTDPATDPVVVVGDFNVAPDDRDVWKPAAFEGMTHVTKPEREALQRLESLGFTDVFREQFDEAGLHSWWDYRGGAFYKRMGMRIDLVYASPVAASALDFVVVDRNERKGEKPSDHAPVVADFSLI
;
A
#
# COMPACT_ATOMS: atom_id res chain seq x y z
N MET A 1 15.91 7.72 -2.19
CA MET A 1 15.32 6.35 -2.08
C MET A 1 13.97 6.32 -2.76
N ARG A 2 13.79 5.42 -3.75
CA ARG A 2 12.51 5.22 -4.44
C ARG A 2 11.72 4.10 -3.78
N ILE A 3 10.61 4.42 -3.14
CA ILE A 3 9.67 3.49 -2.50
C ILE A 3 8.38 3.42 -3.32
N VAL A 4 7.93 2.21 -3.60
CA VAL A 4 6.78 1.99 -4.47
C VAL A 4 5.79 1.05 -3.80
N THR A 5 4.49 1.32 -3.96
CA THR A 5 3.43 0.38 -3.64
C THR A 5 2.64 -0.02 -4.88
N TRP A 6 2.31 -1.29 -4.99
CA TRP A 6 1.51 -1.82 -6.09
C TRP A 6 0.68 -3.04 -5.68
N ASN A 7 -0.62 -2.89 -5.62
CA ASN A 7 -1.50 -4.05 -5.55
C ASN A 7 -1.51 -4.72 -6.94
N VAL A 8 -0.98 -5.95 -7.01
CA VAL A 8 -0.82 -6.68 -8.28
C VAL A 8 -1.97 -7.62 -8.58
N ASN A 9 -2.95 -7.76 -7.68
CA ASN A 9 -4.12 -8.63 -7.85
C ASN A 9 -3.74 -10.00 -8.45
N SER A 10 -2.88 -10.73 -7.77
CA SER A 10 -2.18 -11.98 -8.12
C SER A 10 -0.83 -11.75 -8.83
N LEU A 11 0.24 -11.97 -8.06
CA LEU A 11 1.61 -11.89 -8.58
C LEU A 11 1.85 -12.96 -9.66
N LYS A 12 1.35 -14.18 -9.49
CA LYS A 12 1.47 -15.24 -10.51
C LYS A 12 0.94 -14.81 -11.88
N ALA A 13 -0.12 -14.03 -11.92
CA ALA A 13 -0.71 -13.55 -13.18
C ALA A 13 0.05 -12.37 -13.81
N ARG A 14 0.89 -11.66 -13.04
CA ARG A 14 1.54 -10.40 -13.43
C ARG A 14 3.04 -10.38 -13.22
N ILE A 15 3.65 -11.52 -12.88
CA ILE A 15 5.07 -11.58 -12.54
C ILE A 15 5.97 -11.01 -13.65
N GLU A 16 5.72 -11.36 -14.91
CA GLU A 16 6.50 -10.85 -16.05
C GLU A 16 6.36 -9.33 -16.21
N ARG A 17 5.17 -8.79 -15.95
CA ARG A 17 4.93 -7.34 -15.96
C ARG A 17 5.67 -6.66 -14.81
N VAL A 18 5.62 -7.24 -13.60
CA VAL A 18 6.32 -6.71 -12.42
C VAL A 18 7.82 -6.68 -12.66
N GLU A 19 8.41 -7.73 -13.21
CA GLU A 19 9.84 -7.79 -13.53
C GLU A 19 10.26 -6.79 -14.61
N ALA A 20 9.46 -6.67 -15.67
CA ALA A 20 9.72 -5.68 -16.71
C ALA A 20 9.65 -4.25 -16.15
N TRP A 21 8.70 -3.99 -15.28
CA TRP A 21 8.54 -2.70 -14.63
C TRP A 21 9.69 -2.42 -13.63
N ILE A 22 10.09 -3.40 -12.80
CA ILE A 22 11.26 -3.29 -11.92
C ILE A 22 12.52 -2.95 -12.74
N THR A 23 12.72 -3.62 -13.87
CA THR A 23 13.88 -3.39 -14.73
C THR A 23 13.90 -1.97 -15.32
N ALA A 24 12.73 -1.44 -15.68
CA ALA A 24 12.61 -0.11 -16.28
C ALA A 24 12.71 1.02 -15.25
N VAL A 25 12.10 0.86 -14.08
CA VAL A 25 11.92 1.92 -13.06
C VAL A 25 13.01 1.84 -11.99
N ALA A 26 13.55 0.65 -11.75
CA ALA A 26 14.61 0.35 -10.78
C ALA A 26 14.29 0.93 -9.37
N PRO A 27 13.15 0.57 -8.73
CA PRO A 27 12.82 1.04 -7.39
C PRO A 27 13.87 0.56 -6.38
N ASP A 28 14.08 1.31 -5.30
CA ASP A 28 14.91 0.84 -4.18
C ASP A 28 14.14 -0.15 -3.32
N VAL A 29 12.83 0.14 -3.10
CA VAL A 29 11.90 -0.72 -2.36
C VAL A 29 10.58 -0.80 -3.13
N LEU A 30 10.09 -2.02 -3.35
CA LEU A 30 8.78 -2.29 -3.94
C LEU A 30 7.93 -3.09 -2.95
N CYS A 31 6.81 -2.52 -2.55
CA CYS A 31 5.80 -3.14 -1.70
C CYS A 31 4.65 -3.66 -2.54
N LEU A 32 4.40 -4.97 -2.51
CA LEU A 32 3.30 -5.60 -3.25
C LEU A 32 2.17 -5.98 -2.32
N GLN A 33 0.93 -5.90 -2.84
CA GLN A 33 -0.27 -6.37 -2.20
C GLN A 33 -1.02 -7.33 -3.13
N GLU A 34 -1.85 -8.18 -2.56
CA GLU A 34 -2.58 -9.25 -3.24
C GLU A 34 -1.68 -10.16 -4.09
N THR A 35 -0.59 -10.63 -3.49
CA THR A 35 0.29 -11.60 -4.15
C THR A 35 -0.42 -12.93 -4.44
N LYS A 36 -1.41 -13.30 -3.59
CA LYS A 36 -2.29 -14.48 -3.73
C LYS A 36 -1.49 -15.77 -3.87
N MET A 37 -0.52 -15.98 -2.99
CA MET A 37 0.30 -17.20 -2.91
C MET A 37 0.76 -17.47 -1.47
N THR A 38 1.22 -18.68 -1.21
CA THR A 38 1.85 -19.03 0.07
C THR A 38 3.30 -18.54 0.08
N ASP A 39 3.92 -18.51 1.26
CA ASP A 39 5.31 -18.09 1.41
C ASP A 39 6.26 -18.99 0.63
N GLU A 40 6.00 -20.33 0.63
CA GLU A 40 6.83 -21.30 -0.10
C GLU A 40 6.72 -21.15 -1.62
N ALA A 41 5.60 -20.61 -2.13
CA ALA A 41 5.37 -20.42 -3.56
C ALA A 41 5.87 -19.07 -4.06
N PHE A 42 6.32 -18.18 -3.16
CA PHE A 42 6.79 -16.86 -3.55
C PHE A 42 8.12 -16.96 -4.33
N PRO A 43 8.23 -16.31 -5.49
CA PRO A 43 9.35 -16.53 -6.41
C PRO A 43 10.59 -15.68 -6.05
N HIS A 44 11.17 -15.92 -4.87
CA HIS A 44 12.36 -15.19 -4.38
C HIS A 44 13.50 -15.18 -5.39
N ASP A 45 13.78 -16.31 -6.04
CA ASP A 45 14.88 -16.45 -7.01
C ASP A 45 14.76 -15.50 -8.21
N ARG A 46 13.52 -15.19 -8.62
CA ARG A 46 13.27 -14.25 -9.73
C ARG A 46 13.68 -12.83 -9.35
N PHE A 47 13.42 -12.42 -8.11
CA PHE A 47 13.83 -11.10 -7.62
C PHE A 47 15.35 -11.04 -7.34
N ILE A 48 15.93 -12.13 -6.84
CA ILE A 48 17.40 -12.25 -6.68
C ILE A 48 18.10 -12.07 -8.04
N ALA A 49 17.57 -12.66 -9.11
CA ALA A 49 18.13 -12.52 -10.45
C ALA A 49 18.09 -11.07 -10.97
N LEU A 50 17.20 -10.23 -10.43
CA LEU A 50 17.11 -8.78 -10.72
C LEU A 50 17.95 -7.92 -9.74
N GLY A 51 18.65 -8.53 -8.78
CA GLY A 51 19.45 -7.84 -7.78
C GLY A 51 18.69 -7.37 -6.53
N TYR A 52 17.53 -7.99 -6.24
CA TYR A 52 16.69 -7.65 -5.09
C TYR A 52 16.63 -8.80 -4.08
N GLN A 53 16.64 -8.46 -2.80
CA GLN A 53 16.17 -9.32 -1.73
C GLN A 53 14.65 -9.19 -1.62
N SER A 54 13.97 -10.18 -1.05
CA SER A 54 12.53 -10.11 -0.85
C SER A 54 12.09 -10.84 0.41
N ALA A 55 11.10 -10.27 1.08
CA ALA A 55 10.33 -10.90 2.15
C ALA A 55 8.87 -10.97 1.73
N HIS A 56 8.18 -12.02 2.15
CA HIS A 56 6.79 -12.26 1.83
C HIS A 56 6.05 -12.73 3.07
N HIS A 57 4.78 -12.37 3.16
CA HIS A 57 3.83 -12.89 4.11
C HIS A 57 2.54 -13.21 3.37
N GLY A 58 2.24 -14.50 3.22
CA GLY A 58 1.13 -14.98 2.40
C GLY A 58 0.51 -16.27 2.91
N GLU A 59 -0.77 -16.48 2.61
CA GLU A 59 -1.59 -17.58 3.10
C GLU A 59 -2.21 -18.43 1.98
N GLY A 60 -1.87 -18.14 0.72
CA GLY A 60 -2.37 -18.87 -0.43
C GLY A 60 -3.15 -18.02 -1.42
N ARG A 61 -4.33 -18.46 -1.84
CA ARG A 61 -5.09 -17.81 -2.93
C ARG A 61 -5.69 -16.44 -2.62
N TRP A 62 -5.62 -16.00 -1.37
CA TRP A 62 -6.14 -14.72 -0.90
C TRP A 62 -5.01 -13.89 -0.30
N ASN A 63 -5.21 -12.57 -0.19
CA ASN A 63 -4.31 -11.66 0.47
C ASN A 63 -2.84 -11.76 0.00
N GLY A 64 -1.91 -11.61 0.92
CA GLY A 64 -0.47 -11.69 0.71
C GLY A 64 0.18 -10.35 0.38
N VAL A 65 1.23 -10.04 1.12
CA VAL A 65 2.03 -8.82 0.99
C VAL A 65 3.51 -9.14 0.88
N ALA A 66 4.26 -8.31 0.18
CA ALA A 66 5.71 -8.48 0.04
C ALA A 66 6.43 -7.14 0.15
N VAL A 67 7.68 -7.20 0.62
CA VAL A 67 8.68 -6.12 0.50
C VAL A 67 9.85 -6.67 -0.29
N ILE A 68 10.20 -5.98 -1.38
CA ILE A 68 11.26 -6.34 -2.32
C ILE A 68 12.23 -5.16 -2.35
N SER A 69 13.49 -5.37 -1.98
CA SER A 69 14.47 -4.30 -1.79
C SER A 69 15.82 -4.62 -2.41
N ARG A 70 16.46 -3.64 -3.03
CA ARG A 70 17.85 -3.72 -3.49
C ARG A 70 18.83 -2.97 -2.57
N VAL A 71 18.33 -2.34 -1.51
CA VAL A 71 19.10 -1.50 -0.59
C VAL A 71 19.19 -2.08 0.83
N GLY A 72 19.00 -3.39 0.95
CA GLY A 72 18.97 -4.12 2.22
C GLY A 72 17.54 -4.47 2.64
N LEU A 73 17.43 -5.49 3.47
CA LEU A 73 16.16 -6.02 3.97
C LEU A 73 16.37 -6.63 5.36
N ASP A 74 16.25 -5.81 6.38
CA ASP A 74 16.50 -6.16 7.77
C ASP A 74 15.21 -6.07 8.60
N ASP A 75 15.21 -6.63 9.80
CA ASP A 75 14.11 -6.56 10.78
C ASP A 75 12.73 -6.88 10.19
N VAL A 76 12.67 -7.94 9.37
CA VAL A 76 11.42 -8.37 8.75
C VAL A 76 10.45 -8.87 9.81
N ARG A 77 9.24 -8.27 9.84
CA ARG A 77 8.20 -8.64 10.81
C ARG A 77 6.84 -8.72 10.10
N PRO A 78 6.23 -9.90 10.02
CA PRO A 78 4.83 -10.04 9.60
C PRO A 78 3.89 -9.66 10.75
N GLY A 79 2.70 -9.19 10.40
CA GLY A 79 1.65 -8.84 11.36
C GLY A 79 1.94 -7.57 12.17
N PHE A 80 1.13 -7.38 13.20
CA PHE A 80 1.20 -6.24 14.12
C PHE A 80 2.04 -6.54 15.37
N ALA A 81 2.57 -5.49 15.99
CA ALA A 81 3.12 -5.47 17.34
C ALA A 81 2.40 -4.40 18.17
N ASP A 82 1.10 -4.44 18.16
CA ASP A 82 0.17 -3.49 18.79
C ASP A 82 -0.12 -3.82 20.28
N GLY A 83 0.58 -4.82 20.83
CA GLY A 83 0.42 -5.28 22.21
C GLY A 83 -0.78 -6.19 22.45
N ARG A 84 -1.53 -6.58 21.43
CA ARG A 84 -2.62 -7.57 21.54
C ARG A 84 -2.07 -9.00 21.51
N ASP A 85 -2.73 -9.91 22.22
CA ASP A 85 -2.36 -11.33 22.26
C ASP A 85 -2.89 -12.13 21.04
N ASP A 86 -3.88 -11.58 20.31
CA ASP A 86 -4.48 -12.20 19.13
C ASP A 86 -3.80 -11.72 17.85
N PRO A 87 -3.15 -12.61 17.06
CA PRO A 87 -2.58 -12.24 15.77
C PRO A 87 -3.66 -11.83 14.77
N ASP A 88 -3.29 -11.02 13.78
CA ASP A 88 -4.16 -10.79 12.62
C ASP A 88 -4.40 -12.13 11.91
N PRO A 89 -5.66 -12.49 11.61
CA PRO A 89 -5.97 -13.77 10.97
C PRO A 89 -5.48 -13.86 9.51
N ASP A 90 -5.21 -12.71 8.88
CA ASP A 90 -4.89 -12.61 7.45
C ASP A 90 -3.47 -12.08 7.22
N ALA A 91 -2.85 -12.53 6.12
CA ALA A 91 -1.55 -12.04 5.67
C ALA A 91 -1.66 -10.67 4.96
N ARG A 92 -1.71 -9.57 5.73
CA ARG A 92 -2.03 -8.23 5.22
C ARG A 92 -1.02 -7.13 5.53
N ILE A 93 -0.06 -7.37 6.41
CA ILE A 93 0.97 -6.38 6.71
C ILE A 93 2.33 -7.06 6.87
N LEU A 94 3.35 -6.43 6.28
CA LEU A 94 4.73 -6.87 6.39
C LEU A 94 5.63 -5.64 6.57
N TRP A 95 6.38 -5.66 7.65
CA TRP A 95 7.37 -4.64 7.97
C TRP A 95 8.78 -5.10 7.58
N ALA A 96 9.60 -4.17 7.12
CA ALA A 96 11.03 -4.38 6.92
C ALA A 96 11.80 -3.06 7.10
N THR A 97 13.08 -3.16 7.41
CA THR A 97 14.01 -2.01 7.42
C THR A 97 14.86 -2.08 6.16
N CYS A 98 14.82 -1.03 5.34
CA CYS A 98 15.53 -0.91 4.09
C CYS A 98 16.44 0.32 4.12
N ALA A 99 17.78 0.13 4.15
CA ALA A 99 18.77 1.20 4.28
C ALA A 99 18.45 2.20 5.42
N GLY A 100 18.01 1.68 6.58
CA GLY A 100 17.67 2.47 7.77
C GLY A 100 16.27 3.09 7.76
N VAL A 101 15.49 2.94 6.70
CA VAL A 101 14.09 3.37 6.62
C VAL A 101 13.18 2.21 7.00
N ARG A 102 12.28 2.42 7.96
CA ARG A 102 11.27 1.43 8.33
C ARG A 102 10.10 1.50 7.34
N VAL A 103 9.83 0.40 6.63
CA VAL A 103 8.80 0.34 5.58
C VAL A 103 7.75 -0.71 5.93
N ALA A 104 6.47 -0.37 5.76
CA ALA A 104 5.36 -1.32 5.83
C ALA A 104 4.66 -1.48 4.49
N SER A 105 4.47 -2.72 4.04
CA SER A 105 3.55 -3.07 2.95
C SER A 105 2.21 -3.47 3.55
N CYS A 106 1.15 -2.70 3.29
CA CYS A 106 -0.18 -2.85 3.87
C CYS A 106 -1.21 -3.24 2.83
N TYR A 107 -2.07 -4.21 3.16
CA TYR A 107 -3.28 -4.54 2.41
C TYR A 107 -4.48 -4.49 3.36
N VAL A 108 -5.05 -3.32 3.53
CA VAL A 108 -6.21 -3.09 4.41
C VAL A 108 -7.41 -3.90 3.91
N PRO A 109 -8.20 -4.56 4.79
CA PRO A 109 -9.40 -5.28 4.37
C PRO A 109 -10.34 -4.42 3.54
N ASN A 110 -10.90 -4.98 2.46
CA ASN A 110 -11.79 -4.23 1.57
C ASN A 110 -13.05 -3.67 2.26
N GLY A 111 -13.59 -4.40 3.26
CA GLY A 111 -14.80 -4.00 3.98
C GLY A 111 -16.10 -4.56 3.40
N ARG A 112 -16.13 -4.88 2.11
CA ARG A 112 -17.32 -5.38 1.37
C ARG A 112 -18.50 -4.42 1.43
N GLU A 113 -19.32 -4.48 2.47
CA GLU A 113 -20.49 -3.65 2.73
C GLU A 113 -20.47 -3.14 4.18
N VAL A 114 -21.01 -1.96 4.43
CA VAL A 114 -20.93 -1.27 5.74
C VAL A 114 -21.50 -2.10 6.88
N ASP A 115 -22.52 -2.91 6.64
CA ASP A 115 -23.15 -3.77 7.65
C ASP A 115 -22.48 -5.14 7.79
N HIS A 116 -21.48 -5.45 6.98
CA HIS A 116 -20.79 -6.73 6.96
C HIS A 116 -19.71 -6.81 8.07
N ASP A 117 -19.48 -8.00 8.64
CA ASP A 117 -18.41 -8.21 9.63
C ASP A 117 -17.02 -7.84 9.12
N HIS A 118 -16.79 -7.98 7.80
CA HIS A 118 -15.55 -7.59 7.16
C HIS A 118 -15.29 -6.07 7.18
N TYR A 119 -16.35 -5.25 7.30
CA TYR A 119 -16.19 -3.81 7.52
C TYR A 119 -15.74 -3.50 8.94
N ARG A 120 -16.26 -4.22 9.95
CA ARG A 120 -15.78 -4.10 11.34
C ARG A 120 -14.33 -4.53 11.45
N TYR A 121 -13.98 -5.63 10.80
CA TYR A 121 -12.58 -6.08 10.69
C TYR A 121 -11.69 -5.01 10.06
N LYS A 122 -12.11 -4.34 8.99
CA LYS A 122 -11.38 -3.24 8.37
C LYS A 122 -11.10 -2.10 9.35
N LEU A 123 -12.12 -1.65 10.09
CA LEU A 123 -11.95 -0.57 11.07
C LEU A 123 -11.06 -0.98 12.24
N ASP A 124 -11.18 -2.22 12.72
CA ASP A 124 -10.29 -2.75 13.75
C ASP A 124 -8.85 -2.86 13.23
N TRP A 125 -8.66 -3.35 12.02
CA TRP A 125 -7.34 -3.46 11.37
C TRP A 125 -6.64 -2.09 11.27
N LEU A 126 -7.35 -1.05 10.84
CA LEU A 126 -6.82 0.33 10.81
C LEU A 126 -6.50 0.84 12.22
N GLY A 127 -7.30 0.43 13.22
CA GLY A 127 -7.01 0.69 14.63
C GLY A 127 -5.70 0.02 15.08
N ARG A 128 -5.50 -1.24 14.72
CA ARG A 128 -4.26 -1.98 15.02
C ARG A 128 -3.04 -1.36 14.36
N LEU A 129 -3.16 -0.88 13.12
CA LEU A 129 -2.08 -0.16 12.45
C LEU A 129 -1.69 1.12 13.22
N HIS A 130 -2.69 1.89 13.66
CA HIS A 130 -2.44 3.07 14.50
C HIS A 130 -1.71 2.68 15.81
N ASP A 131 -2.18 1.65 16.51
CA ASP A 131 -1.63 1.22 17.79
C ASP A 131 -0.19 0.67 17.65
N ASP A 132 0.09 -0.08 16.57
CA ASP A 132 1.44 -0.56 16.22
C ASP A 132 2.39 0.62 15.97
N LEU A 133 1.98 1.61 15.18
CA LEU A 133 2.78 2.82 14.95
C LEU A 133 3.02 3.60 16.23
N ALA A 134 1.99 3.82 17.03
CA ALA A 134 2.08 4.57 18.28
C ALA A 134 3.02 3.89 19.32
N ALA A 135 3.05 2.55 19.31
CA ALA A 135 3.85 1.78 20.26
C ALA A 135 5.32 1.60 19.83
N ASN A 136 5.60 1.57 18.53
CA ASN A 136 6.87 1.09 17.99
C ASN A 136 7.64 2.11 17.15
N THR A 137 7.15 3.35 17.04
CA THR A 137 7.83 4.41 16.29
C THR A 137 7.87 5.71 17.06
N ASP A 138 8.96 6.45 16.95
CA ASP A 138 9.02 7.86 17.29
C ASP A 138 8.95 8.68 15.98
N PRO A 139 7.78 9.20 15.58
CA PRO A 139 7.64 9.88 14.30
C PRO A 139 8.57 11.09 14.14
N ALA A 140 9.06 11.67 15.24
CA ALA A 140 9.96 12.82 15.20
C ALA A 140 11.40 12.46 14.80
N THR A 141 11.81 11.21 15.02
CA THR A 141 13.20 10.76 14.80
C THR A 141 13.32 9.62 13.79
N ASP A 142 12.29 8.76 13.70
CA ASP A 142 12.35 7.56 12.89
C ASP A 142 11.87 7.83 11.46
N PRO A 143 12.67 7.52 10.44
CA PRO A 143 12.21 7.54 9.05
C PRO A 143 11.33 6.32 8.78
N VAL A 144 10.00 6.53 8.83
CA VAL A 144 9.00 5.47 8.64
C VAL A 144 8.13 5.80 7.45
N VAL A 145 7.91 4.81 6.56
CA VAL A 145 7.04 4.93 5.39
C VAL A 145 6.06 3.74 5.35
N VAL A 146 4.78 4.05 5.46
CA VAL A 146 3.69 3.05 5.43
C VAL A 146 2.98 3.16 4.10
N VAL A 147 3.05 2.13 3.28
CA VAL A 147 2.50 2.14 1.92
C VAL A 147 1.58 0.95 1.69
N GLY A 148 0.64 1.09 0.78
CA GLY A 148 -0.19 -0.05 0.40
C GLY A 148 -1.54 0.34 -0.18
N ASP A 149 -2.34 -0.69 -0.43
CA ASP A 149 -3.75 -0.58 -0.71
C ASP A 149 -4.52 -0.45 0.62
N PHE A 150 -4.92 0.77 0.93
CA PHE A 150 -5.67 1.10 2.15
C PHE A 150 -7.17 0.83 2.02
N ASN A 151 -7.63 0.57 0.79
CA ASN A 151 -9.06 0.40 0.52
C ASN A 151 -9.95 1.53 1.08
N VAL A 152 -9.37 2.71 1.31
CA VAL A 152 -10.05 3.95 1.75
C VAL A 152 -9.61 5.10 0.85
N ALA A 153 -10.58 5.84 0.32
CA ALA A 153 -10.34 7.13 -0.33
C ALA A 153 -10.38 8.24 0.75
N PRO A 154 -9.24 8.88 1.06
CA PRO A 154 -9.13 9.83 2.17
C PRO A 154 -10.09 11.02 2.07
N ASP A 155 -10.35 11.49 0.84
CA ASP A 155 -11.09 12.71 0.56
C ASP A 155 -12.03 12.51 -0.65
N ASP A 156 -12.97 13.40 -0.84
CA ASP A 156 -13.86 13.39 -2.01
C ASP A 156 -13.13 13.64 -3.32
N ARG A 157 -12.00 14.35 -3.30
CA ARG A 157 -11.08 14.51 -4.45
C ARG A 157 -10.48 13.19 -4.93
N ASP A 158 -10.45 12.18 -4.06
CA ASP A 158 -9.92 10.85 -4.33
C ASP A 158 -10.91 9.89 -4.98
N VAL A 159 -12.12 10.36 -5.26
CA VAL A 159 -13.22 9.57 -5.83
C VAL A 159 -13.78 10.25 -7.07
N TRP A 160 -13.94 9.48 -8.15
CA TRP A 160 -14.44 10.03 -9.42
C TRP A 160 -15.86 10.64 -9.34
N LYS A 161 -16.70 10.16 -8.42
CA LYS A 161 -18.06 10.65 -8.19
C LYS A 161 -18.50 10.33 -6.75
N PRO A 162 -18.16 11.15 -5.76
CA PRO A 162 -18.42 10.88 -4.33
C PRO A 162 -19.87 10.51 -4.05
N ALA A 163 -20.84 11.21 -4.61
CA ALA A 163 -22.27 10.93 -4.42
C ALA A 163 -22.73 9.54 -4.88
N ALA A 164 -21.96 8.84 -5.75
CA ALA A 164 -22.28 7.47 -6.16
C ALA A 164 -21.86 6.42 -5.11
N PHE A 165 -21.03 6.80 -4.15
CA PHE A 165 -20.48 5.94 -3.10
C PHE A 165 -20.99 6.29 -1.71
N GLU A 166 -21.92 7.24 -1.59
CA GLU A 166 -22.50 7.59 -0.32
C GLU A 166 -23.09 6.36 0.40
N GLY A 167 -22.67 6.13 1.64
CA GLY A 167 -23.04 4.95 2.42
C GLY A 167 -22.36 3.63 2.03
N MET A 168 -21.43 3.65 1.08
CA MET A 168 -20.62 2.49 0.68
C MET A 168 -19.26 2.49 1.36
N THR A 169 -18.63 1.31 1.50
CA THR A 169 -17.24 1.18 1.95
C THR A 169 -16.29 1.98 1.05
N HIS A 170 -15.11 2.28 1.54
CA HIS A 170 -14.03 3.13 1.00
C HIS A 170 -14.20 4.64 1.21
N VAL A 171 -15.38 5.15 1.52
CA VAL A 171 -15.64 6.59 1.63
C VAL A 171 -16.37 7.00 2.90
N THR A 172 -16.64 6.04 3.79
CA THR A 172 -17.38 6.34 5.01
C THR A 172 -16.60 7.21 5.98
N LYS A 173 -17.33 7.95 6.80
CA LYS A 173 -16.71 8.79 7.84
C LYS A 173 -15.83 7.99 8.81
N PRO A 174 -16.24 6.79 9.34
CA PRO A 174 -15.36 6.01 10.21
C PRO A 174 -14.06 5.55 9.55
N GLU A 175 -14.07 5.21 8.24
CA GLU A 175 -12.86 4.85 7.50
C GLU A 175 -11.90 6.04 7.38
N ARG A 176 -12.41 7.21 7.03
CA ARG A 176 -11.63 8.45 6.93
C ARG A 176 -11.10 8.91 8.28
N GLU A 177 -11.90 8.80 9.34
CA GLU A 177 -11.47 9.10 10.71
C GLU A 177 -10.33 8.15 11.16
N ALA A 178 -10.34 6.89 10.73
CA ALA A 178 -9.26 5.97 11.00
C ALA A 178 -7.94 6.39 10.32
N LEU A 179 -7.97 6.94 9.09
CA LEU A 179 -6.80 7.53 8.46
C LEU A 179 -6.33 8.81 9.18
N GLN A 180 -7.26 9.68 9.58
CA GLN A 180 -6.94 10.90 10.34
C GLN A 180 -6.25 10.60 11.67
N ARG A 181 -6.51 9.42 12.28
CA ARG A 181 -5.77 9.00 13.47
C ARG A 181 -4.30 8.73 13.18
N LEU A 182 -3.94 8.21 11.99
CA LEU A 182 -2.54 8.09 11.57
C LEU A 182 -1.90 9.47 11.44
N GLU A 183 -2.63 10.43 10.88
CA GLU A 183 -2.18 11.83 10.76
C GLU A 183 -1.99 12.46 12.15
N SER A 184 -2.81 12.12 13.14
CA SER A 184 -2.66 12.60 14.52
C SER A 184 -1.38 12.11 15.22
N LEU A 185 -0.78 11.03 14.74
CA LEU A 185 0.56 10.57 15.15
C LEU A 185 1.70 11.33 14.44
N GLY A 186 1.38 12.24 13.51
CA GLY A 186 2.33 13.01 12.72
C GLY A 186 2.61 12.44 11.32
N PHE A 187 2.01 11.31 10.94
CA PHE A 187 2.17 10.77 9.59
C PHE A 187 1.41 11.61 8.57
N THR A 188 2.01 11.79 7.40
CA THR A 188 1.45 12.61 6.31
C THR A 188 1.18 11.75 5.08
N ASP A 189 0.00 11.90 4.46
CA ASP A 189 -0.25 11.41 3.11
C ASP A 189 0.55 12.26 2.11
N VAL A 190 1.72 11.75 1.71
CA VAL A 190 2.68 12.52 0.89
C VAL A 190 2.14 12.87 -0.49
N PHE A 191 1.16 12.13 -1.00
CA PHE A 191 0.54 12.47 -2.27
C PHE A 191 -0.24 13.78 -2.17
N ARG A 192 -0.91 14.03 -1.05
CA ARG A 192 -1.68 15.25 -0.80
C ARG A 192 -0.82 16.45 -0.42
N GLU A 193 0.43 16.24 -0.03
CA GLU A 193 1.42 17.32 0.10
C GLU A 193 1.78 17.95 -1.25
N GLN A 194 1.73 17.17 -2.34
CA GLN A 194 2.11 17.66 -3.67
C GLN A 194 0.93 17.98 -4.58
N PHE A 195 -0.23 17.35 -4.38
CA PHE A 195 -1.36 17.44 -5.30
C PHE A 195 -2.68 17.76 -4.59
N ASP A 196 -3.26 18.91 -4.90
CA ASP A 196 -4.61 19.29 -4.46
C ASP A 196 -5.70 18.87 -5.45
N GLU A 197 -5.32 18.50 -6.67
CA GLU A 197 -6.25 18.23 -7.76
C GLU A 197 -7.06 16.96 -7.50
N ALA A 198 -8.34 17.00 -7.88
CA ALA A 198 -9.20 15.84 -7.92
C ALA A 198 -8.93 14.96 -9.17
N GLY A 199 -9.33 13.69 -9.08
CA GLY A 199 -9.29 12.78 -10.22
C GLY A 199 -7.93 12.11 -10.48
N LEU A 200 -7.01 12.24 -9.54
CA LEU A 200 -5.74 11.50 -9.55
C LEU A 200 -5.95 10.18 -8.82
N HIS A 201 -6.25 9.14 -9.55
CA HIS A 201 -6.64 7.83 -9.02
C HIS A 201 -5.52 6.81 -9.16
N SER A 202 -5.53 5.78 -8.29
CA SER A 202 -4.62 4.63 -8.32
C SER A 202 -5.32 3.32 -8.68
N TRP A 203 -6.64 3.25 -8.52
CA TRP A 203 -7.48 2.08 -8.80
C TRP A 203 -8.66 2.40 -9.72
N TRP A 204 -9.03 1.41 -10.57
CA TRP A 204 -10.21 1.45 -11.48
C TRP A 204 -10.77 0.05 -11.67
N ASP A 205 -12.08 -0.12 -11.47
CA ASP A 205 -12.76 -1.40 -11.74
C ASP A 205 -12.47 -1.90 -13.17
N TYR A 206 -12.33 -3.21 -13.33
CA TYR A 206 -12.20 -3.83 -14.67
C TYR A 206 -13.43 -3.66 -15.53
N ARG A 207 -14.61 -3.55 -14.88
CA ARG A 207 -15.92 -3.51 -15.54
C ARG A 207 -16.21 -2.12 -16.11
N GLY A 208 -17.06 -2.11 -17.13
CA GLY A 208 -17.63 -0.88 -17.68
C GLY A 208 -16.63 0.07 -18.35
N GLY A 209 -15.39 -0.34 -18.58
CA GLY A 209 -14.33 0.52 -19.11
C GLY A 209 -13.93 1.65 -18.18
N ALA A 210 -14.00 1.42 -16.85
CA ALA A 210 -13.82 2.43 -15.83
C ALA A 210 -12.49 3.20 -15.98
N PHE A 211 -11.40 2.52 -16.32
CA PHE A 211 -10.11 3.17 -16.54
C PHE A 211 -10.15 4.24 -17.63
N TYR A 212 -10.72 3.90 -18.80
CA TYR A 212 -10.83 4.82 -19.93
C TYR A 212 -11.80 5.98 -19.65
N LYS A 213 -12.82 5.73 -18.85
CA LYS A 213 -13.79 6.74 -18.39
C LYS A 213 -13.32 7.56 -17.19
N ARG A 214 -12.12 7.28 -16.66
CA ARG A 214 -11.54 7.90 -15.45
C ARG A 214 -12.40 7.72 -14.19
N MET A 215 -13.14 6.62 -14.11
CA MET A 215 -14.02 6.27 -13.00
C MET A 215 -13.23 5.46 -11.98
N GLY A 216 -12.38 6.12 -11.22
CA GLY A 216 -11.44 5.50 -10.28
C GLY A 216 -11.50 6.07 -8.87
N MET A 217 -10.63 5.53 -8.01
CA MET A 217 -10.36 6.01 -6.67
C MET A 217 -8.85 6.03 -6.43
N ARG A 218 -8.38 6.93 -5.56
CA ARG A 218 -7.05 6.82 -4.97
C ARG A 218 -7.19 6.13 -3.62
N ILE A 219 -6.78 4.89 -3.56
CA ILE A 219 -6.84 4.03 -2.37
C ILE A 219 -5.50 3.36 -2.07
N ASP A 220 -4.53 3.47 -2.99
CA ASP A 220 -3.14 3.12 -2.73
C ASP A 220 -2.43 4.37 -2.22
N LEU A 221 -2.02 4.34 -0.95
CA LEU A 221 -1.56 5.50 -0.21
C LEU A 221 -0.10 5.33 0.22
N VAL A 222 0.56 6.47 0.44
CA VAL A 222 1.91 6.55 0.99
C VAL A 222 1.88 7.52 2.16
N TYR A 223 1.92 6.97 3.39
CA TYR A 223 2.06 7.73 4.61
C TYR A 223 3.52 7.76 5.04
N ALA A 224 4.04 8.93 5.37
CA ALA A 224 5.41 9.10 5.84
C ALA A 224 5.46 9.82 7.18
N SER A 225 6.40 9.41 8.05
CA SER A 225 6.72 10.17 9.26
C SER A 225 7.27 11.55 8.91
N PRO A 226 7.24 12.55 9.81
CA PRO A 226 7.76 13.90 9.54
C PRO A 226 9.19 13.90 8.98
N VAL A 227 10.05 13.03 9.51
CA VAL A 227 11.43 12.88 9.01
C VAL A 227 11.45 12.41 7.56
N ALA A 228 10.67 11.39 7.23
CA ALA A 228 10.59 10.88 5.85
C ALA A 228 9.85 11.85 4.93
N ALA A 229 8.74 12.44 5.36
CA ALA A 229 7.96 13.39 4.57
C ALA A 229 8.76 14.64 4.19
N SER A 230 9.61 15.15 5.11
CA SER A 230 10.48 16.31 4.83
C SER A 230 11.54 16.03 3.76
N ALA A 231 11.82 14.76 3.46
CA ALA A 231 12.75 14.32 2.43
C ALA A 231 12.07 13.93 1.12
N LEU A 232 10.76 14.15 0.97
CA LEU A 232 10.02 13.83 -0.25
C LEU A 232 10.46 14.73 -1.41
N ASP A 233 10.92 14.11 -2.50
CA ASP A 233 11.24 14.80 -3.75
C ASP A 233 10.03 14.88 -4.67
N PHE A 234 9.37 13.73 -4.91
CA PHE A 234 8.11 13.67 -5.67
C PHE A 234 7.33 12.39 -5.40
N VAL A 235 6.03 12.41 -5.74
CA VAL A 235 5.18 11.21 -5.78
C VAL A 235 4.35 11.20 -7.05
N VAL A 236 4.10 10.03 -7.62
CA VAL A 236 3.31 9.90 -8.86
C VAL A 236 2.60 8.54 -8.94
N VAL A 237 1.44 8.51 -9.60
CA VAL A 237 0.75 7.26 -9.99
C VAL A 237 1.15 6.89 -11.42
N ASP A 238 1.82 5.74 -11.62
CA ASP A 238 2.17 5.25 -12.95
C ASP A 238 0.97 4.59 -13.63
N ARG A 239 0.08 5.42 -14.16
CA ARG A 239 -1.13 4.99 -14.85
C ARG A 239 -0.86 4.18 -16.12
N ASN A 240 0.37 4.14 -16.64
CA ASN A 240 0.69 3.35 -17.82
C ASN A 240 0.57 1.86 -17.54
N GLU A 241 0.79 1.45 -16.30
CA GLU A 241 0.63 0.07 -15.86
C GLU A 241 -0.83 -0.43 -15.84
N ARG A 242 -1.78 0.43 -16.07
CA ARG A 242 -3.18 0.05 -16.34
C ARG A 242 -3.46 -0.28 -17.82
N LYS A 243 -2.47 -0.13 -18.71
CA LYS A 243 -2.59 -0.41 -20.15
C LYS A 243 -1.97 -1.77 -20.50
N GLY A 244 -2.27 -2.26 -21.71
CA GLY A 244 -1.70 -3.52 -22.23
C GLY A 244 -2.43 -4.77 -21.76
N GLU A 245 -1.74 -5.92 -21.83
CA GLU A 245 -2.33 -7.21 -21.51
C GLU A 245 -2.38 -7.46 -19.99
N LYS A 246 -3.52 -7.98 -19.53
CA LYS A 246 -3.74 -8.44 -18.13
C LYS A 246 -3.20 -7.48 -17.05
N PRO A 247 -3.48 -6.16 -17.12
CA PRO A 247 -3.01 -5.25 -16.09
C PRO A 247 -3.67 -5.58 -14.74
N SER A 248 -3.08 -5.14 -13.64
CA SER A 248 -3.81 -5.04 -12.37
C SER A 248 -4.92 -3.99 -12.50
N ASP A 249 -5.93 -4.02 -11.64
CA ASP A 249 -6.90 -2.93 -11.50
C ASP A 249 -6.33 -1.73 -10.73
N HIS A 250 -5.16 -1.89 -10.12
CA HIS A 250 -4.36 -0.82 -9.53
C HIS A 250 -3.17 -0.43 -10.42
N ALA A 251 -2.71 0.80 -10.28
CA ALA A 251 -1.46 1.31 -10.82
C ALA A 251 -0.43 1.51 -9.69
N PRO A 252 0.88 1.33 -9.95
CA PRO A 252 1.92 1.64 -8.97
C PRO A 252 1.86 3.09 -8.52
N VAL A 253 2.04 3.32 -7.22
CA VAL A 253 2.33 4.65 -6.66
C VAL A 253 3.80 4.69 -6.30
N VAL A 254 4.52 5.62 -6.90
CA VAL A 254 5.97 5.80 -6.78
C VAL A 254 6.22 7.05 -5.96
N ALA A 255 7.01 6.94 -4.89
CA ALA A 255 7.45 8.08 -4.09
C ALA A 255 8.99 8.08 -4.00
N ASP A 256 9.62 9.17 -4.35
CA ASP A 256 11.06 9.37 -4.24
C ASP A 256 11.36 10.28 -3.04
N PHE A 257 12.34 9.83 -2.25
CA PHE A 257 12.79 10.51 -1.04
C PHE A 257 14.31 10.69 -1.05
N SER A 258 14.79 11.87 -0.65
CA SER A 258 16.22 12.14 -0.41
C SER A 258 16.65 11.62 0.98
N LEU A 259 16.46 10.32 1.27
CA LEU A 259 16.72 9.65 2.56
C LEU A 259 18.07 8.94 2.63
N ILE A 260 18.74 8.72 1.49
CA ILE A 260 20.05 8.07 1.34
C ILE A 260 20.90 8.79 0.28
#